data_c791c67b171f15d2d2e6dbe6c3b1f798
#
_entry.id   c791c67b171f15d2d2e6dbe6c3b1f798
#
_cell.length_a   1.000
_cell.length_b   1.000
_cell.length_c   1.000
_cell.angle_alpha   90.00
_cell.angle_beta   90.00
_cell.angle_gamma   90.00
#
_symmetry.space_group_name_H-M   'P 1'
#
loop_
_entity.id
_entity.type
_entity.pdbx_description
1 polymer ?
#
loop_
_entity_poly.entity_id
_entity_poly.type
_entity_poly.pdbx_seq_one_letter_code
_entity_poly.pdbx_strand_id
1 'polypeptide(L)'
;MFNNENTIYHFIGIKGSGMSSLALVLHEKGFKVQGSDVEEYFFTQRDLEKAGIPLFVFNKENITAGLTVIAGNAFPDTHPEIVRAKELGLEVIRYHKFLGDLIQNYTSIGVTGSHGKTSTTGLLAHVLSGIKPTSFLIGDGTGHGDELAEFFAFEACEYRRHFLAYSPNYVIMTNIDFDHPDYYESIQDVFSAFQSMAENVNKGIIAFGDDPYLRQLKVDVPVYYYGVEENDDFRATNIERSTQGSSFDVSFKGEQIGRFLVPSFGQHNINNALSVIAVCYLEGLAMEAVAAEMLTFKGVKRRFSEKIVADMTIVDDYAHHPAEIRATIDGARQKYPDKEIIAVFQPHTFTRTIALMDEFAEALDLADKVYLCDIFGSARESQGSVRIEDLGEKIQKGGQVIKEDNVSPLLDHEDAVMIFMGAVDVQKFERAYETLLSNTTRNRL
;
A
#
# COMPACT_ATOMS: atom_id res chain seq x y z
N MET A 1 -9.65 18.09 -20.67
CA MET A 1 -10.25 16.75 -20.51
C MET A 1 -11.32 16.72 -19.40
N PHE A 2 -11.21 17.53 -18.34
CA PHE A 2 -12.04 17.44 -17.13
C PHE A 2 -13.15 18.51 -17.02
N ASN A 3 -13.55 19.17 -18.11
CA ASN A 3 -14.45 20.33 -18.07
C ASN A 3 -15.90 20.07 -18.58
N ASN A 4 -16.30 18.81 -18.76
CA ASN A 4 -17.65 18.52 -19.25
C ASN A 4 -18.49 17.82 -18.16
N GLU A 5 -19.34 18.57 -17.47
CA GLU A 5 -20.27 18.08 -16.42
C GLU A 5 -21.21 16.95 -16.90
N ASN A 6 -21.34 16.76 -18.21
CA ASN A 6 -22.17 15.69 -18.78
C ASN A 6 -21.40 14.41 -19.10
N THR A 7 -20.09 14.39 -18.92
CA THR A 7 -19.28 13.19 -19.16
C THR A 7 -19.60 12.11 -18.14
N ILE A 8 -19.90 10.90 -18.63
CA ILE A 8 -20.05 9.71 -17.79
C ILE A 8 -18.79 8.87 -17.95
N TYR A 9 -18.06 8.68 -16.85
CA TYR A 9 -16.89 7.81 -16.82
C TYR A 9 -17.31 6.37 -16.52
N HIS A 10 -16.97 5.46 -17.41
CA HIS A 10 -17.19 4.02 -17.20
C HIS A 10 -15.85 3.32 -16.95
N PHE A 11 -15.75 2.68 -15.79
CA PHE A 11 -14.54 2.00 -15.33
C PHE A 11 -14.64 0.50 -15.62
N ILE A 12 -13.73 -0.05 -16.45
CA ILE A 12 -13.59 -1.49 -16.68
C ILE A 12 -12.61 -2.05 -15.65
N GLY A 13 -13.10 -2.88 -14.73
CA GLY A 13 -12.35 -3.39 -13.57
C GLY A 13 -12.38 -2.43 -12.38
N ILE A 14 -13.54 -1.86 -12.08
CA ILE A 14 -13.72 -0.79 -11.08
C ILE A 14 -13.37 -1.24 -9.64
N LYS A 15 -13.42 -2.54 -9.34
CA LYS A 15 -13.11 -3.07 -8.00
C LYS A 15 -11.60 -3.17 -7.70
N GLY A 16 -10.73 -2.99 -8.70
CA GLY A 16 -9.28 -2.91 -8.45
C GLY A 16 -8.94 -1.71 -7.54
N SER A 17 -7.95 -1.83 -6.65
CA SER A 17 -7.66 -0.80 -5.63
C SER A 17 -7.43 0.60 -6.23
N GLY A 18 -6.57 0.73 -7.24
CA GLY A 18 -6.35 2.03 -7.90
C GLY A 18 -7.58 2.53 -8.68
N MET A 19 -8.33 1.60 -9.30
CA MET A 19 -9.54 1.93 -10.07
C MET A 19 -10.65 2.43 -9.15
N SER A 20 -10.90 1.76 -8.03
CA SER A 20 -11.91 2.16 -7.05
C SER A 20 -11.58 3.51 -6.41
N SER A 21 -10.32 3.74 -6.05
CA SER A 21 -9.87 5.03 -5.51
C SER A 21 -10.09 6.16 -6.53
N LEU A 22 -9.73 5.96 -7.80
CA LEU A 22 -9.92 6.95 -8.86
C LEU A 22 -11.41 7.21 -9.13
N ALA A 23 -12.23 6.17 -9.11
CA ALA A 23 -13.68 6.30 -9.27
C ALA A 23 -14.30 7.15 -8.16
N LEU A 24 -13.88 6.96 -6.90
CA LEU A 24 -14.30 7.78 -5.76
C LEU A 24 -13.86 9.24 -5.92
N VAL A 25 -12.59 9.48 -6.29
CA VAL A 25 -12.08 10.85 -6.56
C VAL A 25 -12.93 11.56 -7.60
N LEU A 26 -13.23 10.93 -8.73
CA LEU A 26 -14.04 11.56 -9.78
C LEU A 26 -15.49 11.77 -9.33
N HIS A 27 -16.06 10.81 -8.61
CA HIS A 27 -17.42 10.92 -8.08
C HIS A 27 -17.55 12.10 -7.10
N GLU A 28 -16.63 12.25 -6.14
CA GLU A 28 -16.62 13.34 -5.17
C GLU A 28 -16.35 14.70 -5.81
N LYS A 29 -15.67 14.74 -6.96
CA LYS A 29 -15.52 15.94 -7.80
C LYS A 29 -16.76 16.25 -8.67
N GLY A 30 -17.87 15.54 -8.46
CA GLY A 30 -19.14 15.79 -9.13
C GLY A 30 -19.29 15.15 -10.51
N PHE A 31 -18.33 14.31 -10.96
CA PHE A 31 -18.47 13.58 -12.22
C PHE A 31 -19.41 12.38 -12.06
N LYS A 32 -20.13 12.06 -13.16
CA LYS A 32 -20.93 10.85 -13.22
C LYS A 32 -20.01 9.65 -13.45
N VAL A 33 -20.02 8.71 -12.50
CA VAL A 33 -19.15 7.53 -12.49
C VAL A 33 -19.97 6.28 -12.44
N GLN A 34 -19.61 5.28 -13.21
CA GLN A 34 -20.11 3.90 -13.16
C GLN A 34 -18.99 2.93 -13.52
N GLY A 35 -19.18 1.64 -13.30
CA GLY A 35 -18.17 0.68 -13.76
C GLY A 35 -18.61 -0.76 -13.71
N SER A 36 -17.79 -1.61 -14.27
CA SER A 36 -18.01 -3.05 -14.37
C SER A 36 -16.84 -3.83 -13.78
N ASP A 37 -17.13 -5.03 -13.29
CA ASP A 37 -16.13 -5.97 -12.78
C ASP A 37 -16.69 -7.40 -12.77
N VAL A 38 -15.92 -8.36 -12.25
CA VAL A 38 -16.39 -9.72 -11.97
C VAL A 38 -17.50 -9.71 -10.91
N GLU A 39 -18.32 -10.76 -10.85
CA GLU A 39 -19.41 -10.88 -9.86
C GLU A 39 -18.87 -10.99 -8.43
N GLU A 40 -17.71 -11.58 -8.25
CA GLU A 40 -17.08 -11.79 -6.94
C GLU A 40 -16.95 -10.49 -6.15
N TYR A 41 -17.21 -10.56 -4.82
CA TYR A 41 -17.11 -9.42 -3.93
C TYR A 41 -15.67 -9.14 -3.51
N PHE A 42 -15.22 -7.88 -3.67
CA PHE A 42 -13.94 -7.38 -3.19
C PHE A 42 -14.12 -6.32 -2.11
N PHE A 43 -13.17 -6.20 -1.21
CA PHE A 43 -13.24 -5.25 -0.09
C PHE A 43 -13.40 -3.78 -0.54
N THR A 44 -12.88 -3.43 -1.71
CA THR A 44 -12.99 -2.10 -2.33
C THR A 44 -14.42 -1.76 -2.77
N GLN A 45 -15.24 -2.77 -3.04
CA GLN A 45 -16.63 -2.60 -3.49
C GLN A 45 -17.50 -1.87 -2.47
N ARG A 46 -17.24 -2.09 -1.18
CA ARG A 46 -18.03 -1.49 -0.09
C ARG A 46 -18.07 0.04 -0.16
N ASP A 47 -16.95 0.70 -0.44
CA ASP A 47 -16.87 2.16 -0.46
C ASP A 47 -17.48 2.73 -1.75
N LEU A 48 -17.40 2.02 -2.87
CA LEU A 48 -18.11 2.35 -4.11
C LEU A 48 -19.64 2.29 -3.92
N GLU A 49 -20.13 1.23 -3.25
CA GLU A 49 -21.56 1.08 -2.92
C GLU A 49 -22.07 2.18 -1.99
N LYS A 50 -21.29 2.54 -0.97
CA LYS A 50 -21.62 3.65 -0.06
C LYS A 50 -21.71 4.99 -0.79
N ALA A 51 -20.86 5.20 -1.79
CA ALA A 51 -20.89 6.39 -2.65
C ALA A 51 -22.07 6.37 -3.63
N GLY A 52 -22.78 5.24 -3.78
CA GLY A 52 -23.88 5.10 -4.73
C GLY A 52 -23.42 4.98 -6.18
N ILE A 53 -22.17 4.59 -6.43
CA ILE A 53 -21.63 4.39 -7.78
C ILE A 53 -22.23 3.11 -8.37
N PRO A 54 -22.88 3.17 -9.55
CA PRO A 54 -23.44 1.99 -10.20
C PRO A 54 -22.37 0.97 -10.58
N LEU A 55 -22.55 -0.28 -10.14
CA LEU A 55 -21.66 -1.40 -10.39
C LEU A 55 -22.36 -2.46 -11.25
N PHE A 56 -21.70 -2.92 -12.29
CA PHE A 56 -22.21 -3.93 -13.21
C PHE A 56 -21.28 -5.14 -13.27
N VAL A 57 -21.80 -6.29 -13.63
CA VAL A 57 -20.99 -7.44 -14.05
C VAL A 57 -20.52 -7.19 -15.49
N PHE A 58 -19.30 -7.63 -15.82
CA PHE A 58 -18.76 -7.48 -17.18
C PHE A 58 -19.73 -7.93 -18.26
N ASN A 59 -20.11 -7.00 -19.13
CA ASN A 59 -20.95 -7.26 -20.29
C ASN A 59 -20.73 -6.16 -21.34
N LYS A 60 -20.51 -6.53 -22.60
CA LYS A 60 -20.35 -5.57 -23.70
C LYS A 60 -21.51 -4.58 -23.82
N GLU A 61 -22.72 -4.95 -23.36
CA GLU A 61 -23.92 -4.10 -23.38
C GLU A 61 -23.85 -2.95 -22.35
N ASN A 62 -22.92 -3.01 -21.38
CA ASN A 62 -22.65 -1.89 -20.47
C ASN A 62 -22.06 -0.67 -21.21
N ILE A 63 -21.44 -0.91 -22.37
CA ILE A 63 -20.78 0.14 -23.15
C ILE A 63 -21.73 0.72 -24.18
N THR A 64 -22.12 1.98 -23.95
CA THR A 64 -23.03 2.75 -24.78
C THR A 64 -22.36 4.01 -25.32
N ALA A 65 -22.95 4.63 -26.33
CA ALA A 65 -22.44 5.89 -26.89
C ALA A 65 -22.41 7.02 -25.82
N GLY A 66 -21.41 7.88 -25.87
CA GLY A 66 -21.26 9.02 -24.97
C GLY A 66 -20.50 8.73 -23.67
N LEU A 67 -20.03 7.51 -23.44
CA LEU A 67 -19.15 7.18 -22.33
C LEU A 67 -17.71 7.56 -22.63
N THR A 68 -16.98 7.98 -21.58
CA THR A 68 -15.51 7.96 -21.54
C THR A 68 -15.09 6.71 -20.78
N VAL A 69 -14.35 5.82 -21.44
CA VAL A 69 -14.01 4.52 -20.89
C VAL A 69 -12.61 4.54 -20.28
N ILE A 70 -12.53 4.20 -18.99
CA ILE A 70 -11.26 4.02 -18.27
C ILE A 70 -11.04 2.53 -18.00
N ALA A 71 -9.98 1.97 -18.56
CA ALA A 71 -9.70 0.54 -18.42
C ALA A 71 -8.56 0.27 -17.46
N GLY A 72 -8.78 -0.65 -16.52
CA GLY A 72 -7.73 -1.16 -15.62
C GLY A 72 -6.61 -1.82 -16.41
N ASN A 73 -5.37 -1.67 -15.91
CA ASN A 73 -4.17 -2.17 -16.60
C ASN A 73 -4.10 -3.71 -16.71
N ALA A 74 -4.87 -4.43 -15.89
CA ALA A 74 -4.93 -5.89 -15.90
C ALA A 74 -5.69 -6.46 -17.13
N PHE A 75 -6.55 -5.67 -17.76
CA PHE A 75 -7.42 -6.14 -18.84
C PHE A 75 -6.78 -5.96 -20.22
N PRO A 76 -6.68 -7.03 -21.05
CA PRO A 76 -6.11 -6.94 -22.37
C PRO A 76 -7.08 -6.20 -23.33
N ASP A 77 -6.55 -5.73 -24.46
CA ASP A 77 -7.32 -5.05 -25.50
C ASP A 77 -8.41 -5.92 -26.15
N THR A 78 -8.38 -7.22 -25.90
CA THR A 78 -9.38 -8.21 -26.31
C THR A 78 -10.56 -8.34 -25.35
N HIS A 79 -10.54 -7.62 -24.21
CA HIS A 79 -11.67 -7.64 -23.27
C HIS A 79 -12.96 -7.19 -23.96
N PRO A 80 -14.12 -7.89 -23.80
CA PRO A 80 -15.34 -7.64 -24.55
C PRO A 80 -15.83 -6.18 -24.49
N GLU A 81 -15.73 -5.54 -23.32
CA GLU A 81 -16.12 -4.13 -23.15
C GLU A 81 -15.14 -3.17 -23.84
N ILE A 82 -13.83 -3.47 -23.84
CA ILE A 82 -12.83 -2.67 -24.56
C ILE A 82 -13.05 -2.77 -26.08
N VAL A 83 -13.31 -3.99 -26.58
CA VAL A 83 -13.64 -4.21 -28.00
C VAL A 83 -14.89 -3.42 -28.37
N ARG A 84 -15.94 -3.51 -27.54
CA ARG A 84 -17.19 -2.78 -27.78
C ARG A 84 -17.01 -1.26 -27.79
N ALA A 85 -16.21 -0.73 -26.88
CA ALA A 85 -15.89 0.70 -26.86
C ALA A 85 -15.22 1.15 -28.17
N LYS A 86 -14.25 0.39 -28.66
CA LYS A 86 -13.58 0.64 -29.96
C LYS A 86 -14.54 0.55 -31.13
N GLU A 87 -15.46 -0.43 -31.16
CA GLU A 87 -16.51 -0.54 -32.20
C GLU A 87 -17.42 0.69 -32.23
N LEU A 88 -17.73 1.28 -31.09
CA LEU A 88 -18.54 2.51 -30.99
C LEU A 88 -17.73 3.79 -31.23
N GLY A 89 -16.42 3.69 -31.51
CA GLY A 89 -15.54 4.84 -31.71
C GLY A 89 -15.28 5.63 -30.43
N LEU A 90 -15.46 5.01 -29.23
CA LEU A 90 -15.17 5.62 -27.95
C LEU A 90 -13.67 5.55 -27.65
N GLU A 91 -13.17 6.59 -27.01
CA GLU A 91 -11.82 6.58 -26.47
C GLU A 91 -11.71 5.63 -25.27
N VAL A 92 -10.72 4.74 -25.28
CA VAL A 92 -10.38 3.87 -24.15
C VAL A 92 -9.07 4.34 -23.55
N ILE A 93 -9.13 4.92 -22.36
CA ILE A 93 -7.96 5.46 -21.66
C ILE A 93 -7.50 4.45 -20.62
N ARG A 94 -6.24 4.11 -20.60
CA ARG A 94 -5.67 3.25 -19.54
C ARG A 94 -5.56 4.01 -18.23
N TYR A 95 -5.81 3.34 -17.12
CA TYR A 95 -5.78 3.91 -15.76
C TYR A 95 -4.56 4.82 -15.53
N HIS A 96 -3.36 4.32 -15.79
CA HIS A 96 -2.13 5.08 -15.54
C HIS A 96 -2.02 6.34 -16.42
N LYS A 97 -2.52 6.32 -17.64
CA LYS A 97 -2.54 7.50 -18.52
C LYS A 97 -3.54 8.54 -18.02
N PHE A 98 -4.74 8.09 -17.66
CA PHE A 98 -5.76 8.98 -17.12
C PHE A 98 -5.29 9.67 -15.83
N LEU A 99 -4.70 8.91 -14.91
CA LEU A 99 -4.14 9.48 -13.68
C LEU A 99 -2.98 10.44 -13.97
N GLY A 100 -2.10 10.09 -14.93
CA GLY A 100 -1.01 10.96 -15.35
C GLY A 100 -1.48 12.33 -15.84
N ASP A 101 -2.59 12.39 -16.58
CA ASP A 101 -3.20 13.64 -17.04
C ASP A 101 -3.90 14.39 -15.89
N LEU A 102 -4.59 13.65 -15.01
CA LEU A 102 -5.32 14.23 -13.87
C LEU A 102 -4.40 15.00 -12.93
N ILE A 103 -3.28 14.41 -12.55
CA ILE A 103 -2.36 14.98 -11.56
C ILE A 103 -1.65 16.26 -12.02
N GLN A 104 -1.64 16.56 -13.32
CA GLN A 104 -1.01 17.78 -13.86
C GLN A 104 -1.74 19.09 -13.42
N ASN A 105 -2.95 18.97 -12.89
CA ASN A 105 -3.74 20.12 -12.44
C ASN A 105 -3.47 20.53 -11.00
N TYR A 106 -2.54 19.88 -10.30
CA TYR A 106 -2.30 20.02 -8.87
C TYR A 106 -0.80 20.08 -8.58
N THR A 107 -0.44 20.53 -7.37
CA THR A 107 0.87 20.19 -6.80
C THR A 107 0.82 18.70 -6.44
N SER A 108 1.32 17.88 -7.36
CA SER A 108 1.19 16.42 -7.27
C SER A 108 2.40 15.79 -6.59
N ILE A 109 2.13 14.87 -5.67
CA ILE A 109 3.16 14.13 -4.93
C ILE A 109 2.90 12.63 -5.13
N GLY A 110 3.76 11.97 -5.90
CA GLY A 110 3.77 10.53 -6.05
C GLY A 110 4.59 9.86 -4.95
N VAL A 111 4.10 8.74 -4.45
CA VAL A 111 4.86 7.89 -3.52
C VAL A 111 5.17 6.57 -4.22
N THR A 112 6.45 6.26 -4.38
CA THR A 112 6.93 5.03 -5.01
C THR A 112 8.00 4.35 -4.17
N GLY A 113 8.34 3.11 -4.53
CA GLY A 113 9.28 2.26 -3.83
C GLY A 113 8.79 0.82 -3.85
N SER A 114 9.63 -0.14 -3.57
CA SER A 114 9.22 -1.54 -3.49
C SER A 114 8.25 -1.74 -2.31
N HIS A 115 8.55 -1.13 -1.14
CA HIS A 115 7.76 -1.26 0.08
C HIS A 115 7.42 0.10 0.70
N GLY A 116 6.37 0.14 1.53
CA GLY A 116 5.98 1.32 2.29
C GLY A 116 5.11 2.35 1.55
N LYS A 117 4.84 2.18 0.26
CA LYS A 117 4.06 3.12 -0.57
C LYS A 117 2.72 3.49 0.06
N THR A 118 1.88 2.51 0.35
CA THR A 118 0.51 2.70 0.85
C THR A 118 0.48 3.43 2.19
N SER A 119 1.33 3.03 3.14
CA SER A 119 1.42 3.67 4.45
C SER A 119 1.90 5.12 4.35
N THR A 120 2.91 5.37 3.52
CA THR A 120 3.44 6.72 3.29
C THR A 120 2.42 7.60 2.57
N THR A 121 1.74 7.08 1.54
CA THR A 121 0.69 7.83 0.82
C THR A 121 -0.47 8.16 1.76
N GLY A 122 -0.87 7.21 2.62
CA GLY A 122 -1.93 7.44 3.60
C GLY A 122 -1.58 8.51 4.63
N LEU A 123 -0.36 8.48 5.17
CA LEU A 123 0.12 9.51 6.09
C LEU A 123 0.23 10.88 5.41
N LEU A 124 0.77 10.93 4.19
CA LEU A 124 0.87 12.15 3.38
C LEU A 124 -0.52 12.75 3.10
N ALA A 125 -1.45 11.93 2.64
CA ALA A 125 -2.82 12.33 2.37
C ALA A 125 -3.50 12.88 3.62
N HIS A 126 -3.34 12.20 4.77
CA HIS A 126 -3.90 12.63 6.05
C HIS A 126 -3.35 13.99 6.49
N VAL A 127 -2.03 14.14 6.51
CA VAL A 127 -1.38 15.39 6.95
C VAL A 127 -1.72 16.56 6.02
N LEU A 128 -1.64 16.34 4.71
CA LEU A 128 -1.96 17.41 3.75
C LEU A 128 -3.44 17.82 3.84
N SER A 129 -4.38 16.87 3.92
CA SER A 129 -5.82 17.14 4.00
C SER A 129 -6.20 17.90 5.28
N GLY A 130 -5.47 17.72 6.38
CA GLY A 130 -5.69 18.49 7.61
C GLY A 130 -5.22 19.95 7.53
N ILE A 131 -4.37 20.29 6.55
CA ILE A 131 -3.76 21.64 6.43
C ILE A 131 -4.27 22.38 5.19
N LYS A 132 -4.48 21.69 4.09
CA LYS A 132 -4.84 22.25 2.78
C LYS A 132 -5.83 21.35 2.04
N PRO A 133 -6.71 21.92 1.19
CA PRO A 133 -7.55 21.13 0.29
C PRO A 133 -6.71 20.15 -0.53
N THR A 134 -6.98 18.86 -0.39
CA THR A 134 -6.14 17.81 -0.96
C THR A 134 -6.99 16.67 -1.50
N SER A 135 -6.77 16.30 -2.76
CA SER A 135 -7.26 15.04 -3.33
C SER A 135 -6.20 13.95 -3.20
N PHE A 136 -6.64 12.69 -3.09
CA PHE A 136 -5.68 11.60 -2.97
C PHE A 136 -6.19 10.25 -3.45
N LEU A 137 -5.24 9.37 -3.78
CA LEU A 137 -5.41 7.96 -4.13
C LEU A 137 -4.46 7.11 -3.30
N ILE A 138 -4.99 6.27 -2.40
CA ILE A 138 -4.21 5.34 -1.58
C ILE A 138 -4.35 3.93 -2.14
N GLY A 139 -3.27 3.15 -2.11
CA GLY A 139 -3.23 1.78 -2.63
C GLY A 139 -4.14 0.77 -1.91
N ASP A 140 -4.74 1.15 -0.80
CA ASP A 140 -5.74 0.36 -0.05
C ASP A 140 -7.18 0.50 -0.58
N GLY A 141 -7.37 1.16 -1.73
CA GLY A 141 -8.67 1.41 -2.34
C GLY A 141 -9.36 2.68 -1.84
N THR A 142 -8.73 3.44 -0.94
CA THR A 142 -9.26 4.72 -0.47
C THR A 142 -8.93 5.84 -1.45
N GLY A 143 -9.95 6.61 -1.84
CA GLY A 143 -9.80 7.78 -2.69
C GLY A 143 -10.64 8.93 -2.15
N HIS A 144 -10.17 10.16 -2.34
CA HIS A 144 -10.88 11.38 -1.99
C HIS A 144 -10.64 12.48 -3.02
N GLY A 145 -11.72 13.11 -3.46
CA GLY A 145 -11.73 14.19 -4.43
C GLY A 145 -12.24 15.50 -3.83
N ASP A 146 -11.35 16.45 -3.57
CA ASP A 146 -11.71 17.79 -3.15
C ASP A 146 -11.78 18.71 -4.37
N GLU A 147 -12.88 19.44 -4.55
CA GLU A 147 -13.08 20.37 -5.68
C GLU A 147 -12.06 21.53 -5.68
N LEU A 148 -11.62 21.94 -4.50
CA LEU A 148 -10.67 23.04 -4.29
C LEU A 148 -9.23 22.56 -4.09
N ALA A 149 -8.95 21.29 -4.34
CA ALA A 149 -7.65 20.70 -4.06
C ALA A 149 -6.47 21.49 -4.64
N GLU A 150 -5.55 21.87 -3.78
CA GLU A 150 -4.23 22.42 -4.13
C GLU A 150 -3.24 21.27 -4.38
N PHE A 151 -3.36 20.18 -3.59
CA PHE A 151 -2.49 19.00 -3.62
C PHE A 151 -3.20 17.77 -4.17
N PHE A 152 -2.39 16.88 -4.76
CA PHE A 152 -2.81 15.54 -5.14
C PHE A 152 -1.77 14.51 -4.70
N ALA A 153 -2.07 13.73 -3.66
CA ALA A 153 -1.21 12.66 -3.17
C ALA A 153 -1.63 11.31 -3.78
N PHE A 154 -0.69 10.53 -4.32
CA PHE A 154 -1.03 9.28 -4.95
C PHE A 154 0.08 8.23 -4.88
N GLU A 155 -0.32 6.97 -4.86
CA GLU A 155 0.60 5.85 -4.94
C GLU A 155 1.02 5.61 -6.40
N ALA A 156 2.32 5.68 -6.67
CA ALA A 156 2.92 5.47 -7.98
C ALA A 156 3.57 4.09 -8.04
N CYS A 157 2.77 3.08 -8.44
CA CYS A 157 3.21 1.68 -8.47
C CYS A 157 4.21 1.43 -9.62
N GLU A 158 5.35 0.84 -9.27
CA GLU A 158 6.45 0.48 -10.18
C GLU A 158 6.13 -0.72 -11.08
N TYR A 159 5.15 -1.53 -10.70
CA TYR A 159 4.82 -2.76 -11.42
C TYR A 159 4.51 -2.49 -12.89
N ARG A 160 5.16 -3.24 -13.78
CA ARG A 160 5.10 -3.07 -15.24
C ARG A 160 5.43 -1.66 -15.72
N ARG A 161 6.18 -0.91 -14.93
CA ARG A 161 6.61 0.46 -15.23
C ARG A 161 5.44 1.43 -15.48
N HIS A 162 4.24 1.16 -14.93
CA HIS A 162 3.08 2.02 -15.14
C HIS A 162 3.29 3.44 -14.62
N PHE A 163 4.09 3.62 -13.56
CA PHE A 163 4.44 4.92 -12.99
C PHE A 163 5.19 5.85 -13.97
N LEU A 164 5.76 5.32 -15.06
CA LEU A 164 6.40 6.15 -16.09
C LEU A 164 5.42 7.03 -16.89
N ALA A 165 4.11 6.80 -16.73
CA ALA A 165 3.09 7.70 -17.27
C ALA A 165 2.90 8.98 -16.44
N TYR A 166 3.55 9.08 -15.28
CA TYR A 166 3.39 10.20 -14.36
C TYR A 166 4.57 11.18 -14.46
N SER A 167 4.24 12.48 -14.41
CA SER A 167 5.21 13.58 -14.30
C SER A 167 4.82 14.47 -13.12
N PRO A 168 4.97 13.98 -11.87
CA PRO A 168 4.55 14.71 -10.70
C PRO A 168 5.50 15.86 -10.34
N ASN A 169 5.04 16.78 -9.47
CA ASN A 169 5.92 17.80 -8.91
C ASN A 169 6.97 17.19 -7.98
N TYR A 170 6.54 16.31 -7.08
CA TYR A 170 7.42 15.59 -6.18
C TYR A 170 7.22 14.10 -6.24
N VAL A 171 8.29 13.37 -5.96
CA VAL A 171 8.22 11.92 -5.70
C VAL A 171 8.91 11.61 -4.38
N ILE A 172 8.22 10.88 -3.51
CA ILE A 172 8.83 10.17 -2.39
C ILE A 172 9.26 8.79 -2.90
N MET A 173 10.53 8.44 -2.75
CA MET A 173 11.08 7.13 -3.06
C MET A 173 11.50 6.44 -1.77
N THR A 174 10.75 5.41 -1.35
CA THR A 174 10.93 4.78 -0.05
C THR A 174 12.07 3.78 0.00
N ASN A 175 12.25 2.99 -1.05
CA ASN A 175 13.32 2.01 -1.20
C ASN A 175 13.27 1.36 -2.59
N ILE A 176 14.37 0.70 -2.97
CA ILE A 176 14.45 -0.16 -4.16
C ILE A 176 14.88 -1.55 -3.73
N ASP A 177 13.99 -2.52 -3.90
CA ASP A 177 14.22 -3.92 -3.58
C ASP A 177 13.80 -4.81 -4.76
N PHE A 178 14.30 -6.05 -4.80
CA PHE A 178 13.91 -6.98 -5.84
C PHE A 178 12.54 -7.57 -5.52
N ASP A 179 11.52 -6.93 -6.05
CA ASP A 179 10.14 -7.42 -6.02
C ASP A 179 9.61 -7.62 -7.46
N HIS A 180 8.48 -8.30 -7.57
CA HIS A 180 7.84 -8.63 -8.85
C HIS A 180 8.77 -9.42 -9.82
N PRO A 181 9.31 -10.60 -9.39
CA PRO A 181 10.17 -11.43 -10.23
C PRO A 181 9.46 -12.02 -11.47
N ASP A 182 8.13 -11.87 -11.54
CA ASP A 182 7.32 -12.17 -12.73
C ASP A 182 7.46 -11.13 -13.84
N TYR A 183 8.06 -9.98 -13.55
CA TYR A 183 8.23 -8.88 -14.49
C TYR A 183 9.66 -8.35 -14.58
N TYR A 184 10.31 -8.09 -13.45
CA TYR A 184 11.69 -7.61 -13.41
C TYR A 184 12.69 -8.77 -13.41
N GLU A 185 13.72 -8.67 -14.26
CA GLU A 185 14.73 -9.71 -14.39
C GLU A 185 15.82 -9.64 -13.30
N SER A 186 16.04 -8.45 -12.75
CA SER A 186 17.08 -8.19 -11.74
C SER A 186 16.81 -6.92 -10.97
N ILE A 187 17.53 -6.72 -9.87
CA ILE A 187 17.53 -5.46 -9.11
C ILE A 187 17.97 -4.27 -9.95
N GLN A 188 18.88 -4.47 -10.91
CA GLN A 188 19.34 -3.43 -11.85
C GLN A 188 18.21 -3.03 -12.81
N ASP A 189 17.36 -3.97 -13.19
CA ASP A 189 16.19 -3.69 -14.02
C ASP A 189 15.14 -2.90 -13.24
N VAL A 190 14.91 -3.22 -11.95
CA VAL A 190 14.12 -2.41 -11.03
C VAL A 190 14.71 -0.99 -10.94
N PHE A 191 15.99 -0.86 -10.63
CA PHE A 191 16.66 0.45 -10.54
C PHE A 191 16.51 1.27 -11.82
N SER A 192 16.64 0.65 -13.01
CA SER A 192 16.47 1.36 -14.27
C SER A 192 15.06 1.95 -14.44
N ALA A 193 14.04 1.28 -13.93
CA ALA A 193 12.68 1.81 -13.94
C ALA A 193 12.54 3.02 -13.01
N PHE A 194 13.12 2.97 -11.81
CA PHE A 194 13.13 4.08 -10.87
C PHE A 194 13.94 5.28 -11.37
N GLN A 195 15.09 5.04 -12.03
CA GLN A 195 15.85 6.08 -12.70
C GLN A 195 15.01 6.80 -13.77
N SER A 196 14.29 6.03 -14.60
CA SER A 196 13.41 6.61 -15.62
C SER A 196 12.22 7.37 -15.03
N MET A 197 11.67 6.91 -13.88
CA MET A 197 10.63 7.65 -13.16
C MET A 197 11.18 8.95 -12.57
N ALA A 198 12.40 8.91 -12.03
CA ALA A 198 13.07 10.08 -11.46
C ALA A 198 13.28 11.20 -12.49
N GLU A 199 13.54 10.85 -13.75
CA GLU A 199 13.69 11.79 -14.87
C GLU A 199 12.38 12.52 -15.24
N ASN A 200 11.23 11.96 -14.86
CA ASN A 200 9.90 12.56 -15.12
C ASN A 200 9.46 13.53 -14.00
N VAL A 201 10.23 13.70 -12.93
CA VAL A 201 9.86 14.54 -11.79
C VAL A 201 10.17 16.02 -12.10
N ASN A 202 9.23 16.92 -11.77
CA ASN A 202 9.33 18.31 -12.18
C ASN A 202 9.98 19.24 -11.14
N LYS A 203 9.92 18.93 -9.83
CA LYS A 203 10.31 19.88 -8.76
C LYS A 203 11.32 19.31 -7.78
N GLY A 204 11.17 18.07 -7.34
CA GLY A 204 12.12 17.45 -6.42
C GLY A 204 11.81 16.02 -6.06
N ILE A 205 12.83 15.29 -5.64
CA ILE A 205 12.74 13.90 -5.20
C ILE A 205 13.13 13.83 -3.74
N ILE A 206 12.32 13.13 -2.94
CA ILE A 206 12.58 12.83 -1.55
C ILE A 206 12.92 11.34 -1.46
N ALA A 207 14.19 11.00 -1.31
CA ALA A 207 14.72 9.65 -1.42
C ALA A 207 15.26 9.13 -0.09
N PHE A 208 14.99 7.86 0.24
CA PHE A 208 15.55 7.24 1.45
C PHE A 208 17.07 7.13 1.34
N GLY A 209 17.76 7.75 2.29
CA GLY A 209 19.22 7.95 2.26
C GLY A 209 20.03 6.68 2.49
N ASP A 210 19.48 5.67 3.18
CA ASP A 210 20.19 4.41 3.46
C ASP A 210 20.07 3.42 2.29
N ASP A 211 19.25 3.73 1.27
CA ASP A 211 19.12 2.89 0.09
C ASP A 211 20.27 3.13 -0.89
N PRO A 212 21.11 2.11 -1.16
CA PRO A 212 22.30 2.26 -2.02
C PRO A 212 21.96 2.51 -3.49
N TYR A 213 20.78 2.14 -3.95
CA TYR A 213 20.34 2.41 -5.33
C TYR A 213 19.80 3.83 -5.45
N LEU A 214 19.01 4.31 -4.49
CA LEU A 214 18.51 5.68 -4.50
C LEU A 214 19.63 6.72 -4.44
N ARG A 215 20.75 6.41 -3.80
CA ARG A 215 21.97 7.25 -3.81
C ARG A 215 22.64 7.35 -5.20
N GLN A 216 22.28 6.50 -6.14
CA GLN A 216 22.87 6.48 -7.50
C GLN A 216 22.03 7.25 -8.52
N LEU A 217 20.87 7.80 -8.15
CA LEU A 217 20.00 8.56 -9.05
C LEU A 217 20.73 9.73 -9.69
N LYS A 218 20.52 9.91 -10.99
CA LYS A 218 21.12 10.99 -11.80
C LYS A 218 19.99 11.75 -12.49
N VAL A 219 19.66 12.93 -11.97
CA VAL A 219 18.54 13.75 -12.42
C VAL A 219 18.87 15.22 -12.33
N ASP A 220 18.13 16.05 -13.05
CA ASP A 220 18.34 17.50 -13.08
C ASP A 220 17.63 18.22 -11.90
N VAL A 221 16.59 17.61 -11.32
CA VAL A 221 15.88 18.16 -10.17
C VAL A 221 16.62 17.85 -8.86
N PRO A 222 16.46 18.67 -7.80
CA PRO A 222 17.04 18.38 -6.51
C PRO A 222 16.60 17.03 -5.95
N VAL A 223 17.53 16.25 -5.40
CA VAL A 223 17.28 15.05 -4.63
C VAL A 223 17.57 15.36 -3.16
N TYR A 224 16.55 15.24 -2.32
CA TYR A 224 16.66 15.42 -0.87
C TYR A 224 16.64 14.05 -0.20
N TYR A 225 17.74 13.70 0.45
CA TYR A 225 17.84 12.43 1.15
C TYR A 225 17.28 12.55 2.57
N TYR A 226 16.52 11.53 2.99
CA TYR A 226 16.00 11.44 4.34
C TYR A 226 16.42 10.14 5.01
N GLY A 227 16.66 10.19 6.31
CA GLY A 227 17.10 9.03 7.09
C GLY A 227 17.62 9.42 8.47
N VAL A 228 18.54 8.61 8.99
CA VAL A 228 19.14 8.79 10.30
C VAL A 228 20.63 9.13 10.22
N GLU A 229 21.23 9.00 9.05
CA GLU A 229 22.65 9.20 8.84
C GLU A 229 23.04 10.68 8.77
N GLU A 230 24.31 10.98 9.05
CA GLU A 230 24.80 12.37 9.09
C GLU A 230 24.74 13.10 7.74
N ASN A 231 24.78 12.35 6.67
CA ASN A 231 24.76 12.86 5.29
C ASN A 231 23.36 12.98 4.69
N ASP A 232 22.30 12.76 5.49
CA ASP A 232 20.93 12.97 5.06
C ASP A 232 20.52 14.44 5.21
N ASP A 233 19.81 14.97 4.20
CA ASP A 233 19.31 16.35 4.23
C ASP A 233 18.23 16.52 5.30
N PHE A 234 17.27 15.58 5.34
CA PHE A 234 16.25 15.48 6.40
C PHE A 234 16.63 14.35 7.33
N ARG A 235 17.08 14.69 8.53
CA ARG A 235 17.62 13.72 9.49
C ARG A 235 16.75 13.61 10.71
N ALA A 236 16.39 12.37 11.09
CA ALA A 236 15.77 12.07 12.37
C ALA A 236 16.85 11.77 13.42
N THR A 237 16.73 12.40 14.60
CA THR A 237 17.60 12.20 15.76
C THR A 237 16.76 12.09 17.03
N ASN A 238 17.38 11.73 18.15
CA ASN A 238 16.71 11.60 19.47
C ASN A 238 15.43 10.76 19.35
N ILE A 239 15.54 9.62 18.65
CA ILE A 239 14.43 8.71 18.41
C ILE A 239 14.08 7.97 19.69
N GLU A 240 12.81 8.08 20.10
CA GLU A 240 12.22 7.37 21.24
C GLU A 240 11.06 6.52 20.75
N ARG A 241 11.21 5.20 20.82
CA ARG A 241 10.17 4.22 20.46
C ARG A 241 9.46 3.76 21.74
N SER A 242 8.14 3.88 21.76
CA SER A 242 7.29 3.52 22.90
C SER A 242 6.07 2.71 22.45
N THR A 243 5.28 2.23 23.39
CA THR A 243 4.00 1.55 23.11
C THR A 243 2.89 2.49 22.60
N GLN A 244 3.16 3.81 22.53
CA GLN A 244 2.24 4.83 22.01
C GLN A 244 2.62 5.31 20.61
N GLY A 245 3.75 4.86 20.08
CA GLY A 245 4.31 5.30 18.82
C GLY A 245 5.78 5.68 18.94
N SER A 246 6.25 6.49 17.98
CA SER A 246 7.65 6.91 17.95
C SER A 246 7.75 8.43 17.89
N SER A 247 8.59 9.02 18.76
CA SER A 247 8.91 10.45 18.72
C SER A 247 10.36 10.68 18.32
N PHE A 248 10.62 11.76 17.59
CA PHE A 248 11.95 12.08 17.09
C PHE A 248 12.08 13.57 16.75
N ASP A 249 13.29 14.08 16.85
CA ASP A 249 13.64 15.40 16.35
C ASP A 249 13.99 15.32 14.87
N VAL A 250 13.62 16.35 14.09
CA VAL A 250 13.96 16.44 12.68
C VAL A 250 14.78 17.69 12.41
N SER A 251 15.85 17.54 11.65
CA SER A 251 16.63 18.65 11.10
C SER A 251 16.65 18.61 9.57
N PHE A 252 16.73 19.79 8.94
CA PHE A 252 17.02 19.95 7.52
C PHE A 252 18.39 20.62 7.36
N LYS A 253 19.33 19.89 6.76
CA LYS A 253 20.73 20.36 6.55
C LYS A 253 21.38 20.90 7.82
N GLY A 254 21.10 20.23 8.96
CA GLY A 254 21.63 20.59 10.27
C GLY A 254 20.80 21.59 11.06
N GLU A 255 19.84 22.29 10.47
CA GLU A 255 18.93 23.19 11.18
C GLU A 255 17.72 22.39 11.71
N GLN A 256 17.46 22.47 13.01
CA GLN A 256 16.30 21.79 13.62
C GLN A 256 14.99 22.45 13.15
N ILE A 257 14.07 21.62 12.63
CA ILE A 257 12.77 22.07 12.11
C ILE A 257 11.58 21.64 12.98
N GLY A 258 11.77 20.72 13.93
CA GLY A 258 10.74 20.36 14.90
C GLY A 258 11.00 19.03 15.59
N ARG A 259 10.11 18.72 16.58
CA ARG A 259 9.96 17.40 17.17
C ARG A 259 8.59 16.85 16.79
N PHE A 260 8.57 15.59 16.38
CA PHE A 260 7.36 14.94 15.84
C PHE A 260 7.08 13.65 16.61
N LEU A 261 5.80 13.29 16.68
CA LEU A 261 5.35 12.00 17.15
C LEU A 261 4.43 11.39 16.09
N VAL A 262 4.71 10.17 15.69
CA VAL A 262 3.84 9.37 14.84
C VAL A 262 3.28 8.21 15.65
N PRO A 263 1.93 8.03 15.72
CA PRO A 263 1.28 6.96 16.47
C PRO A 263 1.32 5.64 15.68
N SER A 264 2.49 5.31 15.16
CA SER A 264 2.75 4.10 14.38
C SER A 264 4.04 3.45 14.89
N PHE A 265 4.21 2.16 14.63
CA PHE A 265 5.23 1.33 15.24
C PHE A 265 6.22 0.83 14.19
N GLY A 266 7.45 0.54 14.61
CA GLY A 266 8.54 0.10 13.76
C GLY A 266 9.33 1.25 13.12
N GLN A 267 10.62 0.98 12.87
CA GLN A 267 11.54 1.95 12.27
C GLN A 267 11.07 2.47 10.92
N HIS A 268 10.45 1.62 10.11
CA HIS A 268 9.95 1.99 8.79
C HIS A 268 8.90 3.11 8.83
N ASN A 269 8.08 3.19 9.88
CA ASN A 269 7.10 4.26 10.04
C ASN A 269 7.72 5.61 10.44
N ILE A 270 8.87 5.59 11.12
CA ILE A 270 9.68 6.80 11.35
C ILE A 270 10.18 7.33 10.00
N ASN A 271 10.71 6.46 9.15
CA ASN A 271 11.20 6.82 7.82
C ASN A 271 10.06 7.34 6.92
N ASN A 272 8.90 6.68 6.94
CA ASN A 272 7.70 7.15 6.22
C ASN A 272 7.28 8.55 6.69
N ALA A 273 7.23 8.78 8.01
CA ALA A 273 6.88 10.08 8.57
C ALA A 273 7.91 11.15 8.20
N LEU A 274 9.20 10.83 8.24
CA LEU A 274 10.27 11.76 7.87
C LEU A 274 10.16 12.20 6.41
N SER A 275 9.82 11.29 5.49
CA SER A 275 9.60 11.63 4.07
C SER A 275 8.41 12.57 3.86
N VAL A 276 7.33 12.39 4.63
CA VAL A 276 6.15 13.27 4.61
C VAL A 276 6.48 14.66 5.18
N ILE A 277 7.22 14.72 6.30
CA ILE A 277 7.72 15.98 6.88
C ILE A 277 8.56 16.75 5.85
N ALA A 278 9.43 16.04 5.12
CA ALA A 278 10.28 16.64 4.10
C ALA A 278 9.47 17.33 2.99
N VAL A 279 8.45 16.67 2.44
CA VAL A 279 7.57 17.28 1.43
C VAL A 279 6.83 18.50 2.00
N CYS A 280 6.25 18.37 3.20
CA CYS A 280 5.53 19.46 3.84
C CYS A 280 6.44 20.68 4.10
N TYR A 281 7.67 20.44 4.53
CA TYR A 281 8.68 21.49 4.74
C TYR A 281 9.04 22.20 3.43
N LEU A 282 9.30 21.45 2.36
CA LEU A 282 9.64 21.98 1.04
C LEU A 282 8.49 22.79 0.42
N GLU A 283 7.26 22.46 0.74
CA GLU A 283 6.05 23.23 0.34
C GLU A 283 5.72 24.38 1.31
N GLY A 284 6.57 24.65 2.30
CA GLY A 284 6.43 25.78 3.21
C GLY A 284 5.25 25.68 4.18
N LEU A 285 4.80 24.44 4.48
CA LEU A 285 3.74 24.24 5.47
C LEU A 285 4.28 24.45 6.90
N ALA A 286 3.43 24.96 7.79
CA ALA A 286 3.81 25.17 9.19
C ALA A 286 4.08 23.83 9.87
N MET A 287 5.29 23.62 10.40
CA MET A 287 5.70 22.33 10.98
C MET A 287 4.91 21.98 12.24
N GLU A 288 4.42 22.94 12.97
CA GLU A 288 3.50 22.74 14.11
C GLU A 288 2.17 22.13 13.66
N ALA A 289 1.64 22.56 12.52
CA ALA A 289 0.43 21.99 11.94
C ALA A 289 0.69 20.56 11.44
N VAL A 290 1.83 20.34 10.78
CA VAL A 290 2.26 18.98 10.33
C VAL A 290 2.37 18.04 11.54
N ALA A 291 2.99 18.47 12.63
CA ALA A 291 3.13 17.68 13.84
C ALA A 291 1.77 17.35 14.49
N ALA A 292 0.85 18.35 14.52
CA ALA A 292 -0.50 18.15 15.06
C ALA A 292 -1.31 17.14 14.25
N GLU A 293 -1.26 17.21 12.91
CA GLU A 293 -1.97 16.26 12.05
C GLU A 293 -1.39 14.85 12.14
N MET A 294 -0.07 14.70 12.24
CA MET A 294 0.56 13.37 12.41
C MET A 294 0.05 12.63 13.64
N LEU A 295 -0.23 13.33 14.74
CA LEU A 295 -0.75 12.73 15.97
C LEU A 295 -2.13 12.08 15.81
N THR A 296 -2.91 12.53 14.85
CA THR A 296 -4.28 12.05 14.62
C THR A 296 -4.37 10.92 13.60
N PHE A 297 -3.24 10.53 12.99
CA PHE A 297 -3.20 9.47 11.98
C PHE A 297 -3.56 8.10 12.57
N LYS A 298 -4.52 7.44 11.95
CA LYS A 298 -5.05 6.13 12.41
C LYS A 298 -4.57 4.94 11.58
N GLY A 299 -3.59 5.16 10.70
CA GLY A 299 -3.13 4.13 9.76
C GLY A 299 -3.98 4.04 8.49
N VAL A 300 -3.68 3.04 7.68
CA VAL A 300 -4.41 2.70 6.45
C VAL A 300 -4.91 1.26 6.52
N LYS A 301 -5.87 0.90 5.67
CA LYS A 301 -6.47 -0.44 5.69
C LYS A 301 -5.41 -1.51 5.47
N ARG A 302 -5.50 -2.59 6.25
CA ARG A 302 -4.63 -3.75 6.13
C ARG A 302 -3.12 -3.44 6.26
N ARG A 303 -2.76 -2.42 7.04
CA ARG A 303 -1.38 -2.12 7.45
C ARG A 303 -1.39 -1.97 8.96
N PHE A 304 -1.00 -3.04 9.65
CA PHE A 304 -1.07 -3.15 11.11
C PHE A 304 -2.46 -2.80 11.67
N SER A 305 -3.52 -3.28 10.99
CA SER A 305 -4.90 -3.06 11.41
C SER A 305 -5.24 -4.00 12.56
N GLU A 306 -5.49 -3.45 13.73
CA GLU A 306 -5.67 -4.26 14.95
C GLU A 306 -7.09 -4.26 15.49
N LYS A 307 -7.43 -5.35 16.15
CA LYS A 307 -8.66 -5.51 16.94
C LYS A 307 -8.41 -6.45 18.11
N ILE A 308 -9.21 -6.31 19.16
CA ILE A 308 -9.16 -7.19 20.33
C ILE A 308 -10.40 -8.10 20.27
N VAL A 309 -10.18 -9.41 20.36
CA VAL A 309 -11.22 -10.44 20.45
C VAL A 309 -10.88 -11.32 21.64
N ALA A 310 -11.75 -11.33 22.65
CA ALA A 310 -11.49 -11.91 23.97
C ALA A 310 -10.23 -11.31 24.60
N ASP A 311 -9.22 -12.11 24.89
CA ASP A 311 -7.92 -11.71 25.43
C ASP A 311 -6.82 -11.59 24.36
N MET A 312 -7.16 -11.93 23.10
CA MET A 312 -6.21 -11.91 21.98
C MET A 312 -6.20 -10.56 21.27
N THR A 313 -5.01 -10.09 20.92
CA THR A 313 -4.83 -8.99 19.96
C THR A 313 -4.64 -9.58 18.56
N ILE A 314 -5.53 -9.25 17.65
CA ILE A 314 -5.48 -9.70 16.25
C ILE A 314 -5.03 -8.53 15.38
N VAL A 315 -4.02 -8.76 14.54
CA VAL A 315 -3.48 -7.79 13.58
C VAL A 315 -3.63 -8.34 12.17
N ASP A 316 -4.30 -7.59 11.29
CA ASP A 316 -4.33 -7.84 9.83
C ASP A 316 -3.29 -6.96 9.15
N ASP A 317 -2.37 -7.58 8.42
CA ASP A 317 -1.34 -6.87 7.67
C ASP A 317 -1.17 -7.46 6.26
N TYR A 318 -1.01 -6.58 5.29
CA TYR A 318 -0.82 -6.95 3.89
C TYR A 318 0.58 -7.48 3.59
N ALA A 319 1.48 -7.53 4.57
CA ALA A 319 2.86 -7.97 4.44
C ALA A 319 2.96 -9.31 3.69
N HIS A 320 3.67 -9.31 2.57
CA HIS A 320 3.84 -10.47 1.69
C HIS A 320 5.25 -10.56 1.08
N HIS A 321 6.16 -9.72 1.53
CA HIS A 321 7.58 -9.72 1.22
C HIS A 321 8.40 -9.83 2.53
N PRO A 322 9.58 -10.47 2.54
CA PRO A 322 10.38 -10.63 3.76
C PRO A 322 10.65 -9.32 4.51
N ALA A 323 10.95 -8.24 3.79
CA ALA A 323 11.17 -6.92 4.39
C ALA A 323 9.92 -6.39 5.10
N GLU A 324 8.72 -6.59 4.54
CA GLU A 324 7.45 -6.19 5.15
C GLU A 324 7.14 -7.03 6.40
N ILE A 325 7.38 -8.36 6.37
CA ILE A 325 7.21 -9.24 7.52
C ILE A 325 8.11 -8.79 8.68
N ARG A 326 9.40 -8.50 8.42
CA ARG A 326 10.33 -7.97 9.43
C ARG A 326 9.80 -6.66 10.04
N ALA A 327 9.32 -5.75 9.20
CA ALA A 327 8.79 -4.45 9.62
C ALA A 327 7.53 -4.60 10.49
N THR A 328 6.62 -5.49 10.13
CA THR A 328 5.39 -5.75 10.89
C THR A 328 5.69 -6.37 12.26
N ILE A 329 6.60 -7.37 12.32
CA ILE A 329 7.01 -7.99 13.57
C ILE A 329 7.75 -6.99 14.46
N ASP A 330 8.66 -6.15 13.91
CA ASP A 330 9.34 -5.08 14.67
C ASP A 330 8.33 -4.09 15.28
N GLY A 331 7.31 -3.71 14.50
CA GLY A 331 6.22 -2.86 15.00
C GLY A 331 5.42 -3.53 16.13
N ALA A 332 5.12 -4.82 16.01
CA ALA A 332 4.43 -5.57 17.05
C ALA A 332 5.27 -5.69 18.34
N ARG A 333 6.56 -5.96 18.21
CA ARG A 333 7.50 -5.99 19.36
C ARG A 333 7.57 -4.64 20.09
N GLN A 334 7.57 -3.54 19.32
CA GLN A 334 7.54 -2.19 19.92
C GLN A 334 6.26 -1.94 20.70
N LYS A 335 5.11 -2.28 20.12
CA LYS A 335 3.80 -1.99 20.73
C LYS A 335 3.47 -2.91 21.91
N TYR A 336 3.88 -4.16 21.80
CA TYR A 336 3.55 -5.25 22.72
C TYR A 336 4.82 -5.96 23.22
N PRO A 337 5.70 -5.27 23.99
CA PRO A 337 7.01 -5.81 24.35
C PRO A 337 6.96 -7.08 25.20
N ASP A 338 5.87 -7.25 25.97
CA ASP A 338 5.71 -8.34 26.94
C ASP A 338 4.81 -9.48 26.43
N LYS A 339 4.24 -9.35 25.21
CA LYS A 339 3.34 -10.37 24.65
C LYS A 339 4.07 -11.31 23.70
N GLU A 340 3.58 -12.55 23.62
CA GLU A 340 3.95 -13.49 22.59
C GLU A 340 3.50 -12.98 21.22
N ILE A 341 4.39 -12.96 20.23
CA ILE A 341 4.11 -12.55 18.85
C ILE A 341 4.02 -13.79 17.97
N ILE A 342 2.85 -14.03 17.44
CA ILE A 342 2.52 -15.20 16.62
C ILE A 342 2.30 -14.74 15.18
N ALA A 343 3.09 -15.26 14.25
CA ALA A 343 2.96 -15.00 12.83
C ALA A 343 2.06 -16.07 12.18
N VAL A 344 0.99 -15.65 11.52
CA VAL A 344 0.20 -16.48 10.60
C VAL A 344 0.42 -15.93 9.19
N PHE A 345 1.15 -16.66 8.36
CA PHE A 345 1.61 -16.15 7.07
C PHE A 345 1.06 -16.96 5.89
N GLN A 346 0.50 -16.24 4.91
CA GLN A 346 0.11 -16.79 3.63
C GLN A 346 1.01 -16.24 2.52
N PRO A 347 1.92 -17.06 1.96
CA PRO A 347 2.72 -16.63 0.81
C PRO A 347 1.84 -16.36 -0.41
N HIS A 348 2.22 -15.33 -1.18
CA HIS A 348 1.56 -14.96 -2.42
C HIS A 348 2.48 -15.22 -3.61
N THR A 349 2.03 -16.07 -4.54
CA THR A 349 2.68 -16.63 -5.73
C THR A 349 3.81 -17.62 -5.42
N PHE A 350 3.86 -18.67 -6.25
CA PHE A 350 4.89 -19.71 -6.13
C PHE A 350 6.27 -19.18 -6.55
N THR A 351 6.34 -18.38 -7.61
CA THR A 351 7.58 -17.77 -8.11
C THR A 351 8.27 -16.93 -7.03
N ARG A 352 7.52 -16.03 -6.34
CA ARG A 352 8.07 -15.23 -5.25
C ARG A 352 8.50 -16.10 -4.07
N THR A 353 7.69 -17.10 -3.72
CA THR A 353 8.00 -18.01 -2.60
C THR A 353 9.30 -18.77 -2.85
N ILE A 354 9.53 -19.23 -4.09
CA ILE A 354 10.78 -19.90 -4.48
C ILE A 354 11.96 -18.92 -4.42
N ALA A 355 11.79 -17.73 -5.02
CA ALA A 355 12.87 -16.76 -5.15
C ALA A 355 13.37 -16.23 -3.80
N LEU A 356 12.49 -16.11 -2.80
CA LEU A 356 12.76 -15.48 -1.50
C LEU A 356 12.60 -16.46 -0.32
N MET A 357 12.73 -17.75 -0.56
CA MET A 357 12.44 -18.80 0.42
C MET A 357 13.25 -18.64 1.71
N ASP A 358 14.55 -18.40 1.61
CA ASP A 358 15.45 -18.29 2.75
C ASP A 358 15.18 -16.99 3.51
N GLU A 359 14.94 -15.89 2.80
CA GLU A 359 14.61 -14.58 3.39
C GLU A 359 13.24 -14.60 4.10
N PHE A 360 12.27 -15.37 3.58
CA PHE A 360 11.00 -15.58 4.27
C PHE A 360 11.19 -16.34 5.58
N ALA A 361 11.96 -17.43 5.57
CA ALA A 361 12.25 -18.19 6.77
C ALA A 361 12.92 -17.32 7.86
N GLU A 362 13.96 -16.57 7.50
CA GLU A 362 14.64 -15.65 8.39
C GLU A 362 13.73 -14.55 8.94
N ALA A 363 12.84 -13.98 8.12
CA ALA A 363 11.91 -12.95 8.55
C ALA A 363 10.87 -13.50 9.53
N LEU A 364 10.34 -14.67 9.27
CA LEU A 364 9.34 -15.33 10.12
C LEU A 364 9.93 -15.80 11.45
N ASP A 365 11.21 -16.18 11.49
CA ASP A 365 11.92 -16.56 12.73
C ASP A 365 12.01 -15.43 13.76
N LEU A 366 11.69 -14.19 13.40
CA LEU A 366 11.59 -13.07 14.35
C LEU A 366 10.35 -13.17 15.24
N ALA A 367 9.30 -13.90 14.84
CA ALA A 367 8.15 -14.20 15.67
C ALA A 367 8.48 -15.28 16.72
N ASP A 368 7.65 -15.40 17.76
CA ASP A 368 7.82 -16.46 18.78
C ASP A 368 7.28 -17.79 18.28
N LYS A 369 6.21 -17.75 17.50
CA LYS A 369 5.60 -18.93 16.86
C LYS A 369 5.17 -18.58 15.44
N VAL A 370 5.25 -19.57 14.53
CA VAL A 370 4.91 -19.41 13.13
C VAL A 370 3.88 -20.44 12.70
N TYR A 371 2.81 -19.97 12.09
CA TYR A 371 1.82 -20.76 11.37
C TYR A 371 1.81 -20.36 9.90
N LEU A 372 1.70 -21.36 9.04
CA LEU A 372 1.77 -21.19 7.60
C LEU A 372 0.45 -21.61 6.95
N CYS A 373 -0.07 -20.80 6.05
CA CYS A 373 -1.20 -21.12 5.20
C CYS A 373 -0.71 -21.58 3.83
N ASP A 374 -1.55 -22.30 3.07
CA ASP A 374 -1.22 -22.71 1.71
C ASP A 374 -0.83 -21.49 0.85
N ILE A 375 0.12 -21.71 -0.07
CA ILE A 375 0.57 -20.66 -0.99
C ILE A 375 -0.62 -20.23 -1.85
N PHE A 376 -0.93 -18.93 -1.83
CA PHE A 376 -1.97 -18.36 -2.68
C PHE A 376 -1.42 -18.14 -4.09
N GLY A 377 -1.97 -18.87 -5.06
CA GLY A 377 -1.67 -18.66 -6.47
C GLY A 377 -2.36 -17.41 -7.02
N SER A 378 -1.80 -16.81 -8.04
CA SER A 378 -2.45 -15.75 -8.79
C SER A 378 -3.21 -16.31 -10.00
N ALA A 379 -4.05 -15.48 -10.64
CA ALA A 379 -4.70 -15.85 -11.90
C ALA A 379 -3.70 -16.21 -13.03
N ARG A 380 -2.44 -15.79 -12.89
CA ARG A 380 -1.34 -16.09 -13.84
C ARG A 380 -0.54 -17.30 -13.43
N GLU A 381 -0.58 -17.72 -12.16
CA GLU A 381 0.23 -18.77 -11.57
C GLU A 381 -0.59 -19.52 -10.53
N SER A 382 -1.42 -20.46 -11.01
CA SER A 382 -2.34 -21.22 -10.16
C SER A 382 -1.70 -22.45 -9.49
N GLN A 383 -0.51 -22.89 -9.95
CA GLN A 383 0.22 -24.03 -9.44
C GLN A 383 1.73 -23.81 -9.55
N GLY A 384 2.52 -24.42 -8.65
CA GLY A 384 3.98 -24.38 -8.64
C GLY A 384 4.59 -25.65 -8.10
N SER A 385 5.92 -25.78 -8.18
CA SER A 385 6.68 -26.94 -7.71
C SER A 385 7.00 -26.90 -6.21
N VAL A 386 6.83 -25.75 -5.56
CA VAL A 386 7.11 -25.57 -4.13
C VAL A 386 5.84 -25.79 -3.30
N ARG A 387 6.01 -26.41 -2.14
CA ARG A 387 4.94 -26.61 -1.15
C ARG A 387 5.19 -25.72 0.07
N ILE A 388 4.14 -25.45 0.82
CA ILE A 388 4.25 -24.62 2.03
C ILE A 388 5.10 -25.30 3.12
N GLU A 389 5.10 -26.62 3.15
CA GLU A 389 5.94 -27.42 4.07
C GLU A 389 7.43 -27.16 3.82
N ASP A 390 7.84 -26.90 2.56
CA ASP A 390 9.23 -26.63 2.21
C ASP A 390 9.73 -25.33 2.87
N LEU A 391 8.85 -24.32 3.02
CA LEU A 391 9.13 -23.13 3.81
C LEU A 391 9.15 -23.44 5.31
N GLY A 392 8.19 -24.25 5.79
CA GLY A 392 8.09 -24.63 7.19
C GLY A 392 9.34 -25.35 7.71
N GLU A 393 9.98 -26.17 6.88
CA GLU A 393 11.23 -26.89 7.20
C GLU A 393 12.45 -25.95 7.32
N LYS A 394 12.43 -24.79 6.65
CA LYS A 394 13.51 -23.80 6.72
C LYS A 394 13.42 -22.86 7.93
N ILE A 395 12.25 -22.70 8.53
CA ILE A 395 12.06 -21.88 9.71
C ILE A 395 12.69 -22.59 10.92
N GLN A 396 13.66 -21.97 11.58
CA GLN A 396 14.42 -22.58 12.68
C GLN A 396 13.52 -22.98 13.87
N LYS A 397 12.51 -22.15 14.17
CA LYS A 397 11.51 -22.41 15.23
C LYS A 397 10.42 -23.40 14.78
N GLY A 398 10.45 -23.81 13.51
CA GLY A 398 9.45 -24.66 12.88
C GLY A 398 8.20 -23.85 12.46
N GLY A 399 7.72 -24.09 11.22
CA GLY A 399 6.47 -23.53 10.71
C GLY A 399 5.37 -24.60 10.71
N GLN A 400 4.32 -24.40 11.50
CA GLN A 400 3.18 -25.31 11.51
C GLN A 400 2.17 -24.94 10.43
N VAL A 401 1.88 -25.89 9.53
CA VAL A 401 0.87 -25.64 8.47
C VAL A 401 -0.54 -25.76 9.07
N ILE A 402 -1.39 -24.77 8.75
CA ILE A 402 -2.82 -24.75 9.10
C ILE A 402 -3.67 -24.65 7.84
N LYS A 403 -4.93 -25.07 7.96
CA LYS A 403 -5.94 -24.99 6.90
C LYS A 403 -7.08 -24.08 7.33
N GLU A 404 -7.79 -23.49 6.37
CA GLU A 404 -8.94 -22.60 6.65
C GLU A 404 -10.04 -23.32 7.48
N ASP A 405 -10.27 -24.59 7.19
CA ASP A 405 -11.25 -25.43 7.89
C ASP A 405 -10.73 -26.00 9.23
N ASN A 406 -9.44 -25.81 9.54
CA ASN A 406 -8.82 -26.24 10.79
C ASN A 406 -7.77 -25.23 11.30
N VAL A 407 -8.26 -24.18 11.93
CA VAL A 407 -7.43 -23.17 12.62
C VAL A 407 -7.32 -23.42 14.12
N SER A 408 -7.75 -24.58 14.61
CA SER A 408 -7.75 -24.93 16.04
C SER A 408 -6.36 -24.82 16.72
N PRO A 409 -5.21 -25.07 16.04
CA PRO A 409 -3.91 -24.88 16.68
C PRO A 409 -3.63 -23.45 17.14
N LEU A 410 -4.34 -22.44 16.58
CA LEU A 410 -4.21 -21.05 17.01
C LEU A 410 -4.84 -20.78 18.39
N LEU A 411 -5.67 -21.69 18.92
CA LEU A 411 -6.25 -21.61 20.26
C LEU A 411 -5.29 -22.02 21.38
N ASP A 412 -4.11 -22.54 21.05
CA ASP A 412 -3.08 -22.96 22.03
C ASP A 412 -2.37 -21.75 22.68
N HIS A 413 -2.72 -20.52 22.28
CA HIS A 413 -2.13 -19.28 22.74
C HIS A 413 -3.14 -18.45 23.55
N GLU A 414 -2.68 -17.81 24.59
CA GLU A 414 -3.47 -16.93 25.46
C GLU A 414 -2.74 -15.58 25.65
N ASP A 415 -3.46 -14.47 25.73
CA ASP A 415 -2.94 -13.10 25.90
C ASP A 415 -1.78 -12.74 24.94
N ALA A 416 -1.91 -13.16 23.69
CA ALA A 416 -0.87 -12.99 22.66
C ALA A 416 -1.29 -12.01 21.56
N VAL A 417 -0.34 -11.69 20.68
CA VAL A 417 -0.57 -10.94 19.45
C VAL A 417 -0.51 -11.89 18.27
N MET A 418 -1.64 -12.09 17.61
CA MET A 418 -1.79 -12.93 16.41
C MET A 418 -1.74 -12.05 15.17
N ILE A 419 -0.69 -12.16 14.35
CA ILE A 419 -0.49 -11.33 13.16
C ILE A 419 -0.79 -12.15 11.92
N PHE A 420 -1.89 -11.83 11.23
CA PHE A 420 -2.25 -12.42 9.94
C PHE A 420 -1.61 -11.60 8.82
N MET A 421 -0.66 -12.19 8.11
CA MET A 421 0.12 -11.54 7.05
C MET A 421 -0.11 -12.19 5.70
N GLY A 422 -0.47 -11.38 4.69
CA GLY A 422 -0.67 -11.86 3.32
C GLY A 422 -1.44 -10.89 2.42
N ALA A 423 -1.16 -10.96 1.13
CA ALA A 423 -1.69 -9.99 0.15
C ALA A 423 -3.18 -10.17 -0.16
N VAL A 424 -3.74 -11.38 -0.09
CA VAL A 424 -5.09 -11.63 -0.63
C VAL A 424 -6.01 -12.30 0.39
N ASP A 425 -5.76 -13.55 0.72
CA ASP A 425 -6.79 -14.45 1.27
C ASP A 425 -6.59 -14.81 2.74
N VAL A 426 -5.52 -14.34 3.38
CA VAL A 426 -5.20 -14.61 4.79
C VAL A 426 -6.35 -14.21 5.72
N GLN A 427 -7.17 -13.25 5.34
CA GLN A 427 -8.36 -12.84 6.07
C GLN A 427 -9.43 -13.93 6.21
N LYS A 428 -9.40 -15.00 5.41
CA LYS A 428 -10.27 -16.17 5.61
C LYS A 428 -9.87 -16.92 6.87
N PHE A 429 -8.57 -17.12 7.06
CA PHE A 429 -8.01 -17.74 8.27
C PHE A 429 -8.28 -16.89 9.51
N GLU A 430 -8.13 -15.59 9.39
CA GLU A 430 -8.45 -14.63 10.46
C GLU A 430 -9.91 -14.74 10.90
N ARG A 431 -10.87 -14.69 9.97
CA ARG A 431 -12.30 -14.83 10.26
C ARG A 431 -12.65 -16.21 10.86
N ALA A 432 -12.05 -17.28 10.35
CA ALA A 432 -12.22 -18.62 10.90
C ALA A 432 -11.75 -18.68 12.36
N TYR A 433 -10.57 -18.11 12.64
CA TYR A 433 -10.03 -18.02 14.00
C TYR A 433 -10.92 -17.20 14.93
N GLU A 434 -11.37 -16.02 14.54
CA GLU A 434 -12.27 -15.17 15.33
C GLU A 434 -13.56 -15.88 15.68
N THR A 435 -14.14 -16.59 14.72
CA THR A 435 -15.36 -17.35 14.92
C THR A 435 -15.14 -18.45 15.96
N LEU A 436 -14.03 -19.17 15.84
CA LEU A 436 -13.67 -20.27 16.74
C LEU A 436 -13.38 -19.75 18.17
N LEU A 437 -12.59 -18.67 18.28
CA LEU A 437 -12.25 -18.02 19.54
C LEU A 437 -13.50 -17.52 20.29
N SER A 438 -14.41 -16.85 19.57
CA SER A 438 -15.67 -16.34 20.13
C SER A 438 -16.57 -17.46 20.65
N ASN A 439 -16.62 -18.60 19.96
CA ASN A 439 -17.41 -19.77 20.38
C ASN A 439 -16.81 -20.45 21.61
N THR A 440 -15.48 -20.54 21.68
CA THR A 440 -14.77 -21.16 22.80
C THR A 440 -14.93 -20.33 24.08
N THR A 441 -14.86 -19.01 23.95
CA THR A 441 -15.05 -18.07 25.09
C THR A 441 -16.48 -18.13 25.63
N ARG A 442 -17.52 -18.22 24.75
CA ARG A 442 -18.91 -18.37 25.18
C ARG A 442 -19.18 -19.68 25.92
N ASN A 443 -18.46 -20.75 25.61
CA ASN A 443 -18.63 -22.05 26.28
C ASN A 443 -17.88 -22.14 27.64
N ARG A 444 -16.99 -21.17 27.95
CA ARG A 444 -16.28 -21.08 29.23
C ARG A 444 -16.99 -20.19 30.27
N LEU A 445 -18.02 -19.41 29.85
CA LEU A 445 -18.90 -18.57 30.69
C LEU A 445 -20.22 -19.29 30.98
#